data_654c86148c02b0e9741623f21b02c9bf
#
_entry.id   654c86148c02b0e9741623f21b02c9bf
#
_cell.length_a   1.000
_cell.length_b   1.000
_cell.length_c   1.000
_cell.angle_alpha   90.00
_cell.angle_beta   90.00
_cell.angle_gamma   90.00
#
_symmetry.space_group_name_H-M   'P 1'
#
loop_
_entity.id
_entity.type
_entity.pdbx_description
1 polymer ?
#
loop_
_entity_poly.entity_id
_entity_poly.type
_entity_poly.pdbx_seq_one_letter_code
_entity_poly.pdbx_strand_id
1 'polypeptide(L)'
;MTQEFSAKQHLTHFFQSMTDSNFPKKFQVDSKISDADDAARWLSCEREKLLDMLGQHGAVLVRGLPLSNALEFDACVIALELKNFTYKESLSNAVRVNKTERVFTANEAPSEVEIFLHHEMAQTPTYPSKLVFFCEHPSDTGGSTPLCQSNHLLERLQDSIPRLIDELESKGVQYTNVMPASADLASGQGRSWQNTLGSTSKASAETRLKQLNYTWEWLKDENLKVTTPVLPAT
;
A
#
# COMPACT_ATOMS: atom_id res chain seq x y z
N MET A 1 26.88 17.10 -9.37
CA MET A 1 26.27 16.37 -10.53
C MET A 1 26.83 14.97 -10.72
N THR A 2 28.10 14.66 -10.46
CA THR A 2 28.72 13.33 -10.71
C THR A 2 28.39 12.27 -9.64
N GLN A 3 28.09 12.62 -8.39
CA GLN A 3 27.76 11.66 -7.34
C GLN A 3 26.31 11.17 -7.38
N GLU A 4 25.34 12.01 -7.76
CA GLU A 4 23.93 11.61 -7.92
C GLU A 4 23.71 10.67 -9.10
N PHE A 5 24.47 10.83 -10.19
CA PHE A 5 24.38 9.97 -11.37
C PHE A 5 24.91 8.56 -11.08
N SER A 6 25.94 8.44 -10.25
CA SER A 6 26.52 7.16 -9.79
C SER A 6 25.54 6.38 -8.88
N ALA A 7 24.86 7.06 -7.97
CA ALA A 7 23.87 6.44 -7.07
C ALA A 7 22.66 5.89 -7.83
N LYS A 8 22.14 6.65 -8.81
CA LYS A 8 21.04 6.22 -9.67
C LYS A 8 21.39 4.99 -10.52
N GLN A 9 22.58 4.92 -11.08
CA GLN A 9 23.06 3.77 -11.85
C GLN A 9 23.27 2.54 -10.95
N HIS A 10 23.79 2.69 -9.74
CA HIS A 10 23.94 1.61 -8.78
C HIS A 10 22.59 1.06 -8.34
N LEU A 11 21.62 1.91 -8.05
CA LEU A 11 20.25 1.49 -7.71
C LEU A 11 19.57 0.77 -8.87
N THR A 12 19.71 1.25 -10.09
CA THR A 12 19.13 0.59 -11.28
C THR A 12 19.72 -0.82 -11.48
N HIS A 13 21.02 -0.98 -11.31
CA HIS A 13 21.69 -2.27 -11.40
C HIS A 13 21.33 -3.19 -10.23
N PHE A 14 21.16 -2.64 -9.04
CA PHE A 14 20.71 -3.33 -7.83
C PHE A 14 19.30 -3.94 -8.05
N PHE A 15 18.35 -3.18 -8.58
CA PHE A 15 17.00 -3.66 -8.85
C PHE A 15 16.91 -4.61 -10.05
N GLN A 16 17.72 -4.44 -11.09
CA GLN A 16 17.77 -5.37 -12.23
C GLN A 16 18.21 -6.79 -11.85
N SER A 17 19.03 -6.93 -10.81
CA SER A 17 19.50 -8.25 -10.34
C SER A 17 18.49 -8.97 -9.44
N MET A 18 17.34 -8.34 -9.09
CA MET A 18 16.32 -8.89 -8.21
C MET A 18 15.16 -9.61 -8.93
N THR A 19 15.27 -9.87 -10.23
CA THR A 19 14.21 -10.56 -10.97
C THR A 19 14.26 -12.06 -10.68
N ASP A 20 13.50 -12.51 -9.68
CA ASP A 20 13.13 -13.91 -9.56
C ASP A 20 12.06 -14.21 -10.62
N SER A 21 12.33 -15.19 -11.50
CA SER A 21 11.40 -15.64 -12.54
C SER A 21 10.07 -16.18 -11.99
N ASN A 22 10.01 -16.47 -10.68
CA ASN A 22 8.84 -16.97 -9.97
C ASN A 22 8.08 -15.91 -9.16
N PHE A 23 8.51 -14.65 -9.18
CA PHE A 23 7.84 -13.56 -8.44
C PHE A 23 7.21 -12.54 -9.41
N PRO A 24 5.93 -12.18 -9.21
CA PRO A 24 4.94 -12.83 -8.35
C PRO A 24 4.61 -14.24 -8.83
N LYS A 25 4.19 -15.14 -7.91
CA LYS A 25 3.75 -16.49 -8.29
C LYS A 25 2.52 -16.39 -9.18
N LYS A 26 2.63 -16.86 -10.41
CA LYS A 26 1.54 -16.83 -11.40
C LYS A 26 0.62 -18.03 -11.21
N PHE A 27 -0.68 -17.75 -11.22
CA PHE A 27 -1.74 -18.73 -11.22
C PHE A 27 -2.66 -18.46 -12.40
N GLN A 28 -2.72 -19.40 -13.36
CA GLN A 28 -3.60 -19.30 -14.51
C GLN A 28 -4.89 -20.06 -14.19
N VAL A 29 -6.01 -19.38 -14.27
CA VAL A 29 -7.35 -19.96 -14.04
C VAL A 29 -7.78 -20.70 -15.31
N ASP A 30 -8.48 -21.83 -15.13
CA ASP A 30 -9.05 -22.63 -16.22
C ASP A 30 -10.11 -21.82 -17.00
N SER A 31 -10.17 -21.99 -18.30
CA SER A 31 -11.14 -21.36 -19.20
C SER A 31 -12.62 -21.70 -18.93
N LYS A 32 -12.88 -22.58 -17.97
CA LYS A 32 -14.25 -22.95 -17.57
C LYS A 32 -14.95 -21.90 -16.71
N ILE A 33 -14.22 -20.91 -16.16
CA ILE A 33 -14.81 -19.81 -15.41
C ILE A 33 -15.34 -18.80 -16.42
N SER A 34 -16.67 -18.64 -16.44
CA SER A 34 -17.36 -17.93 -17.52
C SER A 34 -17.84 -16.54 -17.11
N ASP A 35 -18.04 -16.29 -15.83
CA ASP A 35 -18.56 -15.02 -15.29
C ASP A 35 -18.01 -14.70 -13.89
N ALA A 36 -18.41 -13.56 -13.34
CA ALA A 36 -17.95 -13.08 -12.04
C ALA A 36 -18.41 -13.96 -10.86
N ASP A 37 -19.60 -14.57 -10.96
CA ASP A 37 -20.10 -15.48 -9.92
C ASP A 37 -19.30 -16.77 -9.88
N ASP A 38 -18.95 -17.32 -11.06
CA ASP A 38 -18.04 -18.45 -11.18
C ASP A 38 -16.64 -18.09 -10.61
N ALA A 39 -16.16 -16.89 -10.89
CA ALA A 39 -14.87 -16.40 -10.38
C ALA A 39 -14.88 -16.32 -8.85
N ALA A 40 -15.93 -15.77 -8.24
CA ALA A 40 -16.07 -15.68 -6.80
C ALA A 40 -16.15 -17.08 -6.15
N ARG A 41 -16.93 -18.01 -6.71
CA ARG A 41 -16.98 -19.41 -6.25
C ARG A 41 -15.63 -20.10 -6.33
N TRP A 42 -14.92 -19.91 -7.44
CA TRP A 42 -13.57 -20.45 -7.62
C TRP A 42 -12.60 -19.91 -6.57
N LEU A 43 -12.58 -18.59 -6.33
CA LEU A 43 -11.76 -17.96 -5.31
C LEU A 43 -12.06 -18.47 -3.92
N SER A 44 -13.34 -18.70 -3.59
CA SER A 44 -13.75 -19.29 -2.31
C SER A 44 -13.20 -20.73 -2.16
N CYS A 45 -13.27 -21.54 -3.21
CA CYS A 45 -12.75 -22.92 -3.20
C CYS A 45 -11.21 -22.98 -3.10
N GLU A 46 -10.51 -22.09 -3.80
CA GLU A 46 -9.04 -22.08 -3.84
C GLU A 46 -8.42 -21.18 -2.76
N ARG A 47 -9.22 -20.57 -1.91
CA ARG A 47 -8.80 -19.56 -0.92
C ARG A 47 -7.59 -19.97 -0.10
N GLU A 48 -7.66 -21.13 0.55
CA GLU A 48 -6.58 -21.59 1.43
C GLU A 48 -5.27 -21.79 0.64
N LYS A 49 -5.37 -22.43 -0.52
CA LYS A 49 -4.21 -22.62 -1.40
C LYS A 49 -3.61 -21.29 -1.87
N LEU A 50 -4.45 -20.30 -2.23
CA LEU A 50 -3.96 -18.98 -2.64
C LEU A 50 -3.31 -18.25 -1.47
N LEU A 51 -3.84 -18.35 -0.26
CA LEU A 51 -3.26 -17.75 0.94
C LEU A 51 -1.94 -18.43 1.34
N ASP A 52 -1.84 -19.75 1.22
CA ASP A 52 -0.59 -20.48 1.43
C ASP A 52 0.48 -20.07 0.42
N MET A 53 0.11 -20.00 -0.86
CA MET A 53 1.01 -19.52 -1.92
C MET A 53 1.44 -18.06 -1.66
N LEU A 54 0.53 -17.22 -1.21
CA LEU A 54 0.84 -15.83 -0.84
C LEU A 54 1.86 -15.78 0.31
N GLY A 55 1.68 -16.62 1.34
CA GLY A 55 2.63 -16.72 2.46
C GLY A 55 4.01 -17.21 2.03
N GLN A 56 4.08 -18.12 1.06
CA GLN A 56 5.36 -18.67 0.56
C GLN A 56 6.08 -17.75 -0.42
N HIS A 57 5.33 -17.00 -1.23
CA HIS A 57 5.89 -16.24 -2.36
C HIS A 57 5.79 -14.70 -2.19
N GLY A 58 5.11 -14.20 -1.16
CA GLY A 58 4.91 -12.77 -0.92
C GLY A 58 3.89 -12.10 -1.85
N ALA A 59 3.71 -12.60 -3.08
CA ALA A 59 2.69 -12.11 -4.02
C ALA A 59 2.20 -13.24 -4.95
N VAL A 60 0.91 -13.23 -5.26
CA VAL A 60 0.27 -14.15 -6.20
C VAL A 60 -0.45 -13.35 -7.27
N LEU A 61 -0.21 -13.67 -8.53
CA LEU A 61 -0.87 -13.06 -9.68
C LEU A 61 -1.84 -14.07 -10.29
N VAL A 62 -3.14 -13.87 -10.08
CA VAL A 62 -4.20 -14.69 -10.69
C VAL A 62 -4.58 -14.08 -12.05
N ARG A 63 -4.52 -14.89 -13.10
CA ARG A 63 -4.85 -14.51 -14.48
C ARG A 63 -6.03 -15.32 -14.99
N GLY A 64 -6.86 -14.68 -15.83
CA GLY A 64 -7.96 -15.34 -16.53
C GLY A 64 -9.29 -15.31 -15.80
N LEU A 65 -9.44 -14.54 -14.74
CA LEU A 65 -10.75 -14.26 -14.15
C LEU A 65 -11.51 -13.29 -15.06
N PRO A 66 -12.80 -13.58 -15.40
CA PRO A 66 -13.62 -12.74 -16.28
C PRO A 66 -14.28 -11.59 -15.51
N LEU A 67 -13.45 -10.70 -14.95
CA LEU A 67 -13.90 -9.52 -14.20
C LEU A 67 -13.75 -8.28 -15.07
N SER A 68 -14.72 -7.39 -15.03
CA SER A 68 -14.77 -6.19 -15.86
C SER A 68 -14.96 -4.89 -15.09
N ASN A 69 -15.31 -4.94 -13.80
CA ASN A 69 -15.60 -3.75 -13.01
C ASN A 69 -15.37 -3.97 -11.51
N ALA A 70 -15.42 -2.86 -10.76
CA ALA A 70 -15.18 -2.84 -9.32
C ALA A 70 -16.19 -3.65 -8.49
N LEU A 71 -17.46 -3.79 -8.93
CA LEU A 71 -18.47 -4.57 -8.22
C LEU A 71 -18.21 -6.07 -8.30
N GLU A 72 -17.84 -6.55 -9.48
CA GLU A 72 -17.44 -7.94 -9.70
C GLU A 72 -16.18 -8.28 -8.91
N PHE A 73 -15.21 -7.34 -8.89
CA PHE A 73 -14.02 -7.48 -8.08
C PHE A 73 -14.34 -7.50 -6.57
N ASP A 74 -15.26 -6.65 -6.08
CA ASP A 74 -15.70 -6.67 -4.68
C ASP A 74 -16.31 -8.02 -4.27
N ALA A 75 -17.15 -8.62 -5.13
CA ALA A 75 -17.69 -9.97 -4.91
C ALA A 75 -16.57 -11.01 -4.77
N CYS A 76 -15.54 -10.92 -5.59
CA CYS A 76 -14.37 -11.79 -5.51
C CYS A 76 -13.55 -11.56 -4.21
N VAL A 77 -13.41 -10.31 -3.76
CA VAL A 77 -12.74 -10.00 -2.49
C VAL A 77 -13.53 -10.52 -1.29
N ILE A 78 -14.86 -10.43 -1.32
CA ILE A 78 -15.76 -11.02 -0.30
C ILE A 78 -15.55 -12.53 -0.22
N ALA A 79 -15.45 -13.22 -1.37
CA ALA A 79 -15.25 -14.66 -1.44
C ALA A 79 -13.92 -15.15 -0.82
N LEU A 80 -12.93 -14.28 -0.70
CA LEU A 80 -11.68 -14.57 0.02
C LEU A 80 -11.85 -14.55 1.55
N GLU A 81 -12.97 -14.09 2.08
CA GLU A 81 -13.29 -14.01 3.53
C GLU A 81 -12.20 -13.30 4.36
N LEU A 82 -11.50 -12.35 3.76
CA LEU A 82 -10.51 -11.55 4.45
C LEU A 82 -11.20 -10.45 5.26
N LYS A 83 -10.66 -10.17 6.46
CA LYS A 83 -11.15 -9.05 7.25
C LYS A 83 -11.00 -7.76 6.47
N ASN A 84 -12.09 -7.02 6.31
CA ASN A 84 -12.07 -5.74 5.64
C ASN A 84 -11.27 -4.71 6.47
N PHE A 85 -10.43 -3.93 5.79
CA PHE A 85 -9.74 -2.78 6.33
C PHE A 85 -10.16 -1.57 5.49
N THR A 86 -11.15 -0.83 6.00
CA THR A 86 -11.76 0.24 5.22
C THR A 86 -10.82 1.44 5.07
N TYR A 87 -10.89 2.12 3.94
CA TYR A 87 -10.15 3.36 3.73
C TYR A 87 -10.51 4.43 4.77
N LYS A 88 -11.74 4.42 5.30
CA LYS A 88 -12.19 5.32 6.36
C LYS A 88 -11.44 5.09 7.68
N GLU A 89 -11.09 3.87 7.99
CA GLU A 89 -10.31 3.50 9.18
C GLU A 89 -8.80 3.75 8.99
N SER A 90 -8.39 3.90 7.74
CA SER A 90 -7.02 4.15 7.34
C SER A 90 -6.55 5.53 7.80
N LEU A 91 -5.35 5.58 8.34
CA LEU A 91 -4.63 6.83 8.65
C LEU A 91 -3.82 7.34 7.44
N SER A 92 -3.98 6.73 6.27
CA SER A 92 -3.34 7.18 5.04
C SER A 92 -3.85 8.57 4.66
N ASN A 93 -2.94 9.43 4.24
CA ASN A 93 -3.25 10.75 3.68
C ASN A 93 -3.39 10.73 2.14
N ALA A 94 -3.23 9.58 1.49
CA ALA A 94 -3.46 9.43 0.06
C ALA A 94 -4.92 9.73 -0.29
N VAL A 95 -5.14 10.39 -1.43
CA VAL A 95 -6.47 10.62 -1.98
C VAL A 95 -6.90 9.40 -2.78
N ARG A 96 -8.06 8.85 -2.46
CA ARG A 96 -8.63 7.65 -3.11
C ARG A 96 -10.13 7.83 -3.28
N VAL A 97 -10.70 7.24 -4.31
CA VAL A 97 -12.14 7.23 -4.57
C VAL A 97 -12.70 5.85 -4.27
N ASN A 98 -13.66 5.79 -3.35
CA ASN A 98 -14.36 4.53 -3.06
C ASN A 98 -15.28 4.18 -4.24
N LYS A 99 -15.15 2.96 -4.72
CA LYS A 99 -16.03 2.34 -5.73
C LYS A 99 -17.11 1.49 -5.08
N THR A 100 -16.74 0.79 -4.00
CA THR A 100 -17.64 0.04 -3.12
C THR A 100 -17.26 0.29 -1.66
N GLU A 101 -17.78 -0.45 -0.73
CA GLU A 101 -17.36 -0.40 0.68
C GLU A 101 -15.89 -0.86 0.86
N ARG A 102 -15.40 -1.79 0.02
CA ARG A 102 -14.08 -2.42 0.14
C ARG A 102 -13.11 -1.98 -0.94
N VAL A 103 -13.64 -1.66 -2.12
CA VAL A 103 -12.85 -1.36 -3.31
C VAL A 103 -12.74 0.15 -3.49
N PHE A 104 -11.54 0.61 -3.68
CA PHE A 104 -11.21 2.00 -3.97
C PHE A 104 -10.06 2.07 -4.99
N THR A 105 -9.90 3.23 -5.60
CA THR A 105 -8.82 3.46 -6.56
C THR A 105 -7.45 3.30 -5.91
N ALA A 106 -6.46 2.85 -6.68
CA ALA A 106 -5.11 2.64 -6.16
C ALA A 106 -4.45 3.95 -5.73
N ASN A 107 -4.52 4.98 -6.57
CA ASN A 107 -4.07 6.33 -6.28
C ASN A 107 -4.74 7.32 -7.25
N GLU A 108 -4.97 8.56 -6.78
CA GLU A 108 -5.47 9.67 -7.59
C GLU A 108 -4.39 10.76 -7.81
N ALA A 109 -3.12 10.43 -7.58
CA ALA A 109 -2.04 11.35 -7.86
C ALA A 109 -1.94 11.64 -9.37
N PRO A 110 -1.59 12.88 -9.76
CA PRO A 110 -1.27 13.20 -11.16
C PRO A 110 -0.19 12.28 -11.72
N SER A 111 -0.23 12.05 -13.04
CA SER A 111 0.69 11.14 -13.74
C SER A 111 2.17 11.49 -13.61
N GLU A 112 2.46 12.77 -13.34
CA GLU A 112 3.81 13.30 -13.14
C GLU A 112 4.39 12.99 -11.77
N VAL A 113 3.57 12.55 -10.82
CA VAL A 113 4.01 12.21 -9.46
C VAL A 113 4.63 10.83 -9.45
N GLU A 114 5.93 10.76 -9.18
CA GLU A 114 6.63 9.49 -9.02
C GLU A 114 6.26 8.84 -7.68
N ILE A 115 5.79 7.60 -7.72
CA ILE A 115 5.45 6.81 -6.54
C ILE A 115 6.50 5.72 -6.37
N PHE A 116 7.34 5.85 -5.35
CA PHE A 116 8.37 4.87 -5.03
C PHE A 116 7.79 3.59 -4.43
N LEU A 117 8.56 2.50 -4.49
CA LEU A 117 8.24 1.27 -3.75
C LEU A 117 8.10 1.58 -2.26
N HIS A 118 7.02 1.13 -1.67
CA HIS A 118 6.70 1.34 -0.26
C HIS A 118 5.81 0.20 0.26
N HIS A 119 5.86 -0.04 1.55
CA HIS A 119 4.82 -0.83 2.22
C HIS A 119 3.59 0.04 2.42
N GLU A 120 2.42 -0.52 2.14
CA GLU A 120 1.16 0.20 2.34
C GLU A 120 1.00 0.58 3.80
N MET A 121 0.88 1.88 4.05
CA MET A 121 0.68 2.47 5.38
C MET A 121 1.81 2.20 6.39
N ALA A 122 3.04 1.95 5.96
CA ALA A 122 4.19 1.76 6.87
C ALA A 122 4.39 2.93 7.85
N GLN A 123 4.00 4.15 7.45
CA GLN A 123 4.07 5.36 8.27
C GLN A 123 2.98 5.45 9.36
N THR A 124 2.17 4.42 9.56
CA THR A 124 1.08 4.41 10.55
C THR A 124 1.16 3.18 11.45
N PRO A 125 0.64 3.23 12.69
CA PRO A 125 0.63 2.07 13.57
C PRO A 125 -0.40 1.00 13.19
N THR A 126 -1.25 1.29 12.18
CA THR A 126 -2.31 0.38 11.72
C THR A 126 -2.22 0.25 10.21
N TYR A 127 -2.03 -0.96 9.71
CA TYR A 127 -1.85 -1.25 8.29
C TYR A 127 -2.56 -2.57 7.91
N PRO A 128 -2.93 -2.75 6.64
CA PRO A 128 -3.52 -3.99 6.16
C PRO A 128 -2.46 -5.10 6.10
N SER A 129 -2.82 -6.32 6.49
CA SER A 129 -1.93 -7.49 6.36
C SER A 129 -1.88 -8.05 4.95
N LYS A 130 -2.84 -7.70 4.11
CA LYS A 130 -2.97 -8.15 2.72
C LYS A 130 -3.54 -7.04 1.86
N LEU A 131 -3.08 -6.97 0.62
CA LEU A 131 -3.59 -6.09 -0.41
C LEU A 131 -4.04 -6.92 -1.59
N VAL A 132 -5.17 -6.57 -2.18
CA VAL A 132 -5.70 -7.19 -3.39
C VAL A 132 -5.85 -6.11 -4.46
N PHE A 133 -5.26 -6.32 -5.63
CA PHE A 133 -5.31 -5.40 -6.75
C PHE A 133 -6.08 -6.01 -7.91
N PHE A 134 -6.82 -5.17 -8.60
CA PHE A 134 -7.48 -5.49 -9.86
C PHE A 134 -7.18 -4.41 -10.89
N CYS A 135 -6.77 -4.83 -12.07
CA CYS A 135 -6.56 -3.93 -13.20
C CYS A 135 -7.85 -3.90 -14.03
N GLU A 136 -8.70 -2.89 -13.79
CA GLU A 136 -9.95 -2.71 -14.54
C GLU A 136 -9.68 -2.27 -15.99
N HIS A 137 -8.74 -1.34 -16.15
CA HIS A 137 -8.33 -0.82 -17.47
C HIS A 137 -6.80 -0.82 -17.56
N PRO A 138 -6.22 -1.66 -18.41
CA PRO A 138 -4.78 -1.62 -18.64
C PRO A 138 -4.38 -0.36 -19.38
N SER A 139 -3.21 0.16 -19.07
CA SER A 139 -2.61 1.29 -19.79
C SER A 139 -2.12 0.85 -21.16
N ASP A 140 -2.26 1.71 -22.17
CA ASP A 140 -1.72 1.44 -23.52
C ASP A 140 -0.20 1.37 -23.51
N THR A 141 0.44 2.20 -22.68
CA THR A 141 1.90 2.24 -22.52
C THR A 141 2.25 2.45 -21.03
N GLY A 142 3.28 1.77 -20.54
CA GLY A 142 3.68 1.89 -19.15
C GLY A 142 2.66 1.29 -18.18
N GLY A 143 2.41 1.96 -17.06
CA GLY A 143 1.38 1.62 -16.07
C GLY A 143 1.58 0.30 -15.30
N SER A 144 2.77 -0.28 -15.34
CA SER A 144 3.09 -1.47 -14.56
C SER A 144 3.10 -1.15 -13.07
N THR A 145 2.55 -2.06 -12.25
CA THR A 145 2.69 -2.00 -10.80
C THR A 145 3.96 -2.75 -10.39
N PRO A 146 5.04 -2.06 -9.99
CA PRO A 146 6.25 -2.71 -9.53
C PRO A 146 6.00 -3.39 -8.19
N LEU A 147 6.53 -4.59 -8.02
CA LEU A 147 6.48 -5.35 -6.78
C LEU A 147 7.91 -5.73 -6.35
N CYS A 148 8.15 -5.73 -5.04
CA CYS A 148 9.41 -6.17 -4.45
C CYS A 148 9.14 -7.06 -3.24
N GLN A 149 9.89 -8.16 -3.11
CA GLN A 149 9.87 -9.00 -1.91
C GLN A 149 10.73 -8.35 -0.82
N SER A 150 10.10 -7.98 0.28
CA SER A 150 10.74 -7.24 1.37
C SER A 150 11.86 -8.01 2.06
N ASN A 151 11.71 -9.33 2.22
CA ASN A 151 12.75 -10.19 2.78
C ASN A 151 14.04 -10.17 1.93
N HIS A 152 13.91 -10.33 0.61
CA HIS A 152 15.06 -10.26 -0.29
C HIS A 152 15.68 -8.87 -0.32
N LEU A 153 14.85 -7.81 -0.22
CA LEU A 153 15.36 -6.45 -0.10
C LEU A 153 16.15 -6.27 1.20
N LEU A 154 15.61 -6.76 2.32
CA LEU A 154 16.28 -6.68 3.62
C LEU A 154 17.63 -7.40 3.61
N GLU A 155 17.70 -8.64 3.11
CA GLU A 155 18.96 -9.40 2.97
C GLU A 155 20.02 -8.60 2.20
N ARG A 156 19.64 -8.01 1.07
CA ARG A 156 20.57 -7.20 0.28
C ARG A 156 20.99 -5.89 0.95
N LEU A 157 20.08 -5.27 1.70
CA LEU A 157 20.41 -4.07 2.47
C LEU A 157 21.34 -4.42 3.63
N GLN A 158 21.15 -5.57 4.29
CA GLN A 158 22.06 -6.07 5.32
C GLN A 158 23.47 -6.29 4.77
N ASP A 159 23.59 -6.82 3.56
CA ASP A 159 24.91 -7.01 2.91
C ASP A 159 25.55 -5.68 2.48
N SER A 160 24.75 -4.73 1.99
CA SER A 160 25.25 -3.50 1.38
C SER A 160 25.48 -2.37 2.36
N ILE A 161 24.61 -2.25 3.37
CA ILE A 161 24.60 -1.17 4.37
C ILE A 161 24.25 -1.68 5.77
N PRO A 162 24.97 -2.70 6.29
CA PRO A 162 24.64 -3.38 7.55
C PRO A 162 24.45 -2.41 8.71
N ARG A 163 25.29 -1.41 8.84
CA ARG A 163 25.22 -0.43 9.91
C ARG A 163 23.91 0.35 9.95
N LEU A 164 23.33 0.68 8.79
CA LEU A 164 22.02 1.33 8.74
C LEU A 164 20.92 0.38 9.21
N ILE A 165 20.99 -0.89 8.82
CA ILE A 165 20.00 -1.89 9.23
C ILE A 165 20.07 -2.12 10.74
N ASP A 166 21.26 -2.25 11.31
CA ASP A 166 21.46 -2.36 12.77
C ASP A 166 20.85 -1.16 13.51
N GLU A 167 21.01 0.05 12.98
CA GLU A 167 20.42 1.26 13.56
C GLU A 167 18.88 1.26 13.46
N LEU A 168 18.33 0.86 12.32
CA LEU A 168 16.89 0.75 12.12
C LEU A 168 16.25 -0.31 13.04
N GLU A 169 16.86 -1.47 13.17
CA GLU A 169 16.39 -2.54 14.05
C GLU A 169 16.45 -2.13 15.53
N SER A 170 17.53 -1.47 15.94
CA SER A 170 17.73 -1.09 17.35
C SER A 170 16.94 0.15 17.77
N LYS A 171 16.72 1.11 16.87
CA LYS A 171 16.09 2.41 17.17
C LYS A 171 14.66 2.53 16.66
N GLY A 172 14.29 1.74 15.64
CA GLY A 172 13.03 1.91 14.93
C GLY A 172 12.98 3.19 14.10
N VAL A 173 11.79 3.57 13.65
CA VAL A 173 11.54 4.76 12.84
C VAL A 173 10.40 5.60 13.41
N GLN A 174 10.47 6.90 13.20
CA GLN A 174 9.37 7.83 13.45
C GLN A 174 9.05 8.57 12.17
N TYR A 175 7.76 8.77 11.91
CA TYR A 175 7.29 9.55 10.78
C TYR A 175 6.65 10.83 11.26
N THR A 176 7.05 11.94 10.62
CA THR A 176 6.41 13.24 10.83
C THR A 176 5.71 13.66 9.54
N ASN A 177 4.46 14.04 9.66
CA ASN A 177 3.64 14.49 8.54
C ASN A 177 2.86 15.76 8.90
N VAL A 178 2.52 16.54 7.88
CA VAL A 178 1.63 17.70 8.01
C VAL A 178 0.34 17.38 7.27
N MET A 179 -0.74 17.27 8.04
CA MET A 179 -2.08 17.06 7.51
C MET A 179 -2.72 18.42 7.27
N PRO A 180 -3.20 18.73 6.06
CA PRO A 180 -3.80 20.03 5.75
C PRO A 180 -5.15 20.21 6.45
N ALA A 181 -5.54 21.48 6.67
CA ALA A 181 -6.85 21.85 7.20
C ALA A 181 -7.99 21.58 6.20
N SER A 182 -7.70 21.63 4.91
CA SER A 182 -8.62 21.29 3.81
C SER A 182 -7.93 20.31 2.86
N ALA A 183 -8.73 19.46 2.22
CA ALA A 183 -8.17 18.49 1.29
C ALA A 183 -7.52 19.16 0.09
N ASP A 184 -6.30 18.74 -0.24
CA ASP A 184 -5.57 19.11 -1.46
C ASP A 184 -5.56 17.92 -2.42
N LEU A 185 -6.51 17.90 -3.34
CA LEU A 185 -6.67 16.81 -4.31
C LEU A 185 -5.54 16.79 -5.35
N ALA A 186 -4.85 17.91 -5.55
CA ALA A 186 -3.79 18.03 -6.55
C ALA A 186 -2.48 17.38 -6.10
N SER A 187 -2.24 17.24 -4.78
CA SER A 187 -1.02 16.65 -4.24
C SER A 187 -1.00 15.11 -4.24
N GLY A 188 -2.14 14.46 -4.46
CA GLY A 188 -2.29 13.00 -4.30
C GLY A 188 -2.17 12.49 -2.86
N GLN A 189 -1.70 13.34 -1.93
CA GLN A 189 -1.53 13.05 -0.49
C GLN A 189 -2.18 14.12 0.40
N GLY A 190 -3.19 14.80 -0.11
CA GLY A 190 -3.79 15.97 0.52
C GLY A 190 -5.07 15.70 1.31
N ARG A 191 -5.24 14.53 1.89
CA ARG A 191 -6.38 14.24 2.77
C ARG A 191 -6.31 15.12 4.02
N SER A 192 -7.40 15.85 4.32
CA SER A 192 -7.42 16.76 5.49
C SER A 192 -7.30 15.97 6.81
N TRP A 193 -6.84 16.65 7.87
CA TRP A 193 -6.74 16.04 9.20
C TRP A 193 -8.10 15.54 9.72
N GLN A 194 -9.19 16.26 9.40
CA GLN A 194 -10.54 15.85 9.76
C GLN A 194 -10.87 14.47 9.15
N ASN A 195 -10.62 14.33 7.88
CA ASN A 195 -10.90 13.10 7.16
C ASN A 195 -9.95 11.96 7.58
N THR A 196 -8.66 12.27 7.77
CA THR A 196 -7.65 11.27 8.15
C THR A 196 -7.89 10.72 9.56
N LEU A 197 -8.24 11.60 10.51
CA LEU A 197 -8.47 11.21 11.91
C LEU A 197 -9.94 10.86 12.21
N GLY A 198 -10.85 11.01 11.23
CA GLY A 198 -12.27 10.83 11.44
C GLY A 198 -12.84 11.79 12.48
N SER A 199 -12.36 13.04 12.50
CA SER A 199 -12.62 13.99 13.57
C SER A 199 -13.26 15.28 13.02
N THR A 200 -14.21 15.84 13.75
CA THR A 200 -14.94 17.07 13.36
C THR A 200 -14.44 18.32 14.10
N SER A 201 -13.57 18.16 15.10
CA SER A 201 -13.02 19.26 15.91
C SER A 201 -11.59 18.97 16.33
N LYS A 202 -10.84 20.03 16.69
CA LYS A 202 -9.47 19.89 17.24
C LYS A 202 -9.46 19.00 18.49
N ALA A 203 -10.42 19.14 19.38
CA ALA A 203 -10.50 18.34 20.62
C ALA A 203 -10.70 16.84 20.32
N SER A 204 -11.56 16.49 19.37
CA SER A 204 -11.74 15.09 18.95
C SER A 204 -10.49 14.55 18.24
N ALA A 205 -9.83 15.35 17.41
CA ALA A 205 -8.57 14.99 16.76
C ALA A 205 -7.47 14.71 17.79
N GLU A 206 -7.29 15.58 18.77
CA GLU A 206 -6.31 15.41 19.86
C GLU A 206 -6.60 14.16 20.71
N THR A 207 -7.88 13.87 20.97
CA THR A 207 -8.28 12.63 21.66
C THR A 207 -7.86 11.40 20.84
N ARG A 208 -8.08 11.43 19.53
CA ARG A 208 -7.66 10.36 18.61
C ARG A 208 -6.15 10.21 18.56
N LEU A 209 -5.41 11.31 18.49
CA LEU A 209 -3.94 11.31 18.46
C LEU A 209 -3.35 10.74 19.77
N LYS A 210 -3.94 11.08 20.93
CA LYS A 210 -3.56 10.47 22.22
C LYS A 210 -3.76 8.95 22.22
N GLN A 211 -4.88 8.46 21.70
CA GLN A 211 -5.15 7.02 21.59
C GLN A 211 -4.12 6.29 20.69
N LEU A 212 -3.60 6.99 19.68
CA LEU A 212 -2.58 6.48 18.75
C LEU A 212 -1.15 6.68 19.26
N ASN A 213 -0.96 7.30 20.44
CA ASN A 213 0.33 7.69 20.99
C ASN A 213 1.14 8.64 20.07
N TYR A 214 0.46 9.48 19.30
CA TYR A 214 1.10 10.51 18.49
C TYR A 214 1.42 11.74 19.31
N THR A 215 2.48 12.44 18.95
CA THR A 215 2.71 13.83 19.32
C THR A 215 2.23 14.75 18.19
N TRP A 216 1.82 15.99 18.51
CA TRP A 216 1.29 16.89 17.49
C TRP A 216 1.53 18.37 17.83
N GLU A 217 1.40 19.18 16.80
CA GLU A 217 1.49 20.63 16.84
C GLU A 217 0.48 21.24 15.86
N TRP A 218 -0.37 22.15 16.33
CA TRP A 218 -1.23 22.95 15.47
C TRP A 218 -0.42 24.10 14.86
N LEU A 219 -0.38 24.17 13.54
CA LEU A 219 0.29 25.21 12.80
C LEU A 219 -0.61 26.45 12.62
N LYS A 220 -0.03 27.58 12.17
CA LYS A 220 -0.74 28.87 12.07
C LYS A 220 -1.89 28.88 11.05
N ASP A 221 -1.84 28.03 10.05
CA ASP A 221 -2.80 27.87 8.95
C ASP A 221 -3.81 26.75 9.22
N GLU A 222 -4.02 26.39 10.48
CA GLU A 222 -4.90 25.30 10.91
C GLU A 222 -4.48 23.91 10.42
N ASN A 223 -3.31 23.78 9.81
CA ASN A 223 -2.71 22.48 9.50
C ASN A 223 -2.26 21.78 10.77
N LEU A 224 -2.19 20.47 10.72
CA LEU A 224 -1.84 19.64 11.86
C LEU A 224 -0.56 18.85 11.56
N LYS A 225 0.54 19.22 12.22
CA LYS A 225 1.77 18.43 12.21
C LYS A 225 1.65 17.30 13.23
N VAL A 226 1.89 16.08 12.81
CA VAL A 226 1.83 14.90 13.67
C VAL A 226 3.13 14.10 13.56
N THR A 227 3.52 13.46 14.66
CA THR A 227 4.66 12.54 14.68
C THR A 227 4.21 11.23 15.35
N THR A 228 4.49 10.11 14.70
CA THR A 228 4.15 8.78 15.21
C THR A 228 4.94 8.44 16.48
N PRO A 229 4.52 7.46 17.28
CA PRO A 229 5.46 6.77 18.17
C PRO A 229 6.60 6.14 17.36
N VAL A 230 7.64 5.67 18.03
CA VAL A 230 8.66 4.84 17.38
C VAL A 230 7.99 3.54 16.93
N LEU A 231 8.08 3.25 15.63
CA LEU A 231 7.56 2.04 15.00
C LEU A 231 8.71 1.09 14.68
N PRO A 232 8.49 -0.23 14.65
CA PRO A 232 9.46 -1.15 14.09
C PRO A 232 9.82 -0.77 12.66
N ALA A 233 11.08 -0.89 12.28
CA ALA A 233 11.54 -0.58 10.93
C ALA A 233 11.57 -1.80 10.02
N THR A 234 11.58 -3.00 10.61
CA THR A 234 11.68 -4.32 9.97
C THR A 234 10.70 -5.30 10.61
#